data_b49356668af0b6f69d9f59e4ca054518
#
_entry.id   b49356668af0b6f69d9f59e4ca054518
#
_cell.length_a   1.000
_cell.length_b   1.000
_cell.length_c   1.000
_cell.angle_alpha   90.00
_cell.angle_beta   90.00
_cell.angle_gamma   90.00
#
_symmetry.space_group_name_H-M   'P 1'
#
loop_
_entity.id
_entity.type
_entity.pdbx_description
1 polymer ?
#
loop_
_entity_poly.entity_id
_entity_poly.type
_entity_poly.pdbx_seq_one_letter_code
_entity_poly.pdbx_strand_id
1 'polypeptide(L)'
;MQRIPATMATQHPDSATTYVPVQKEPEEAVEVLRPVSRGGFGIEEYMIDFEGKMTPYVQTSEIVLRLVSEGIIPGADVFVTPRIPSVSQETVFRQLMALMSIMEAYYRVHDVTTNPSIVEVIHPMSESSRELIETRQRVLDVVNLTNREFRIAVEPDTIKLIPLVEAVPQLVTIQDMLGEYIAGCKQLKVADQTLRVMLGRSDAALDYGHVASALSTKLAISGCYACGEAMDLTIAPIMGAGTLPFRGHVTPNNAERLVREFSGLRTVTIQSSLRYDYDRHETIRFVKKIHRGLQKPRPTVYSSPQRDEILLLIAAFTKHYLRTFYQIINPIKAISDLFPNQRDRLARKGPMGYSRDVPKPADLAAHIGDRALAAELKRVRVKGTLPDLPRAIKYTGALYSIGLPPEIIGTGRGLREADERGLLDNLLGEYYASVSSDLAFAKRFANLDVARSFIPYAAFKQVSQDVHYVNEYLTIDERPPDVLYETLMETLKPSLKQFISSEQKMLVDEVTQFGLIESCLLKMSQIRGALG
;
A
#
# COMPACT_ATOMS: atom_id res chain seq x y z
N MET A 1 -17.75 8.33 -21.21
CA MET A 1 -16.91 8.41 -19.98
C MET A 1 -16.48 7.01 -19.62
N GLN A 2 -15.19 6.75 -19.47
CA GLN A 2 -14.68 5.42 -19.11
C GLN A 2 -15.23 5.01 -17.72
N ARG A 3 -15.68 3.77 -17.58
CA ARG A 3 -16.11 3.22 -16.29
C ARG A 3 -14.91 3.18 -15.34
N ILE A 4 -15.07 3.69 -14.12
CA ILE A 4 -14.05 3.63 -13.07
C ILE A 4 -14.48 2.56 -12.07
N PRO A 5 -13.71 1.47 -11.90
CA PRO A 5 -14.02 0.43 -10.92
C PRO A 5 -13.88 0.97 -9.49
N ALA A 6 -14.82 0.66 -8.62
CA ALA A 6 -14.78 1.07 -7.22
C ALA A 6 -13.90 0.14 -6.36
N THR A 7 -13.70 -1.10 -6.80
CA THR A 7 -12.96 -2.12 -6.06
C THR A 7 -11.94 -2.81 -6.95
N MET A 8 -10.71 -2.96 -6.45
CA MET A 8 -9.59 -3.63 -7.12
C MET A 8 -9.04 -4.73 -6.22
N ALA A 9 -9.18 -5.98 -6.59
CA ALA A 9 -8.45 -7.06 -5.92
C ALA A 9 -6.96 -7.00 -6.28
N THR A 10 -6.10 -7.17 -5.29
CA THR A 10 -4.67 -7.19 -5.53
C THR A 10 -4.14 -8.62 -5.43
N GLN A 11 -3.42 -9.08 -6.43
CA GLN A 11 -2.60 -10.28 -6.34
C GLN A 11 -1.50 -10.09 -5.28
N HIS A 12 -1.08 -8.84 -5.13
CA HIS A 12 -0.17 -8.36 -4.12
C HIS A 12 -0.83 -7.19 -3.35
N PRO A 13 -0.55 -6.96 -2.06
CA PRO A 13 0.48 -7.61 -1.23
C PRO A 13 -0.01 -8.94 -0.66
N ASP A 14 0.97 -9.77 -0.23
CA ASP A 14 0.77 -11.07 0.43
C ASP A 14 0.33 -10.87 1.89
N SER A 15 -0.85 -10.34 2.10
CA SER A 15 -1.36 -10.00 3.44
C SER A 15 -2.15 -11.12 4.12
N ALA A 16 -2.50 -12.17 3.37
CA ALA A 16 -3.18 -13.34 3.91
C ALA A 16 -2.24 -14.27 4.69
N THR A 17 -2.82 -15.02 5.63
CA THR A 17 -2.11 -16.11 6.33
C THR A 17 -1.98 -17.37 5.46
N THR A 18 -2.77 -17.48 4.41
CA THR A 18 -2.76 -18.61 3.48
C THR A 18 -1.76 -18.39 2.34
N TYR A 19 -0.91 -19.39 2.07
CA TYR A 19 -0.05 -19.40 0.89
C TYR A 19 -0.84 -19.74 -0.36
N VAL A 20 -0.68 -18.95 -1.42
CA VAL A 20 -1.29 -19.21 -2.73
C VAL A 20 -0.16 -19.39 -3.76
N PRO A 21 0.00 -20.61 -4.33
CA PRO A 21 1.00 -20.87 -5.34
C PRO A 21 0.67 -20.14 -6.65
N VAL A 22 1.71 -19.76 -7.39
CA VAL A 22 1.62 -18.99 -8.64
C VAL A 22 0.66 -19.62 -9.64
N GLN A 23 0.60 -20.97 -9.72
CA GLN A 23 -0.27 -21.70 -10.63
C GLN A 23 -1.77 -21.53 -10.33
N LYS A 24 -2.13 -21.15 -9.10
CA LYS A 24 -3.53 -20.89 -8.71
C LYS A 24 -3.96 -19.43 -8.85
N GLU A 25 -3.04 -18.53 -9.13
CA GLU A 25 -3.36 -17.09 -9.25
C GLU A 25 -4.36 -16.77 -10.38
N PRO A 26 -4.36 -17.45 -11.55
CA PRO A 26 -5.40 -17.25 -12.56
C PRO A 26 -6.80 -17.67 -12.09
N GLU A 27 -6.91 -18.73 -11.31
CA GLU A 27 -8.19 -19.16 -10.71
C GLU A 27 -8.68 -18.14 -9.68
N GLU A 28 -7.77 -17.63 -8.83
CA GLU A 28 -8.04 -16.54 -7.89
C GLU A 28 -8.61 -15.30 -8.61
N ALA A 29 -8.00 -14.90 -9.73
CA ALA A 29 -8.42 -13.74 -10.51
C ALA A 29 -9.85 -13.91 -11.03
N VAL A 30 -10.17 -15.09 -11.58
CA VAL A 30 -11.52 -15.39 -12.08
C VAL A 30 -12.53 -15.44 -10.95
N GLU A 31 -12.21 -16.06 -9.82
CA GLU A 31 -13.10 -16.13 -8.66
C GLU A 31 -13.47 -14.74 -8.13
N VAL A 32 -12.50 -13.84 -8.01
CA VAL A 32 -12.77 -12.50 -7.44
C VAL A 32 -13.56 -11.62 -8.39
N LEU A 33 -13.35 -11.74 -9.70
CA LEU A 33 -14.04 -10.96 -10.74
C LEU A 33 -15.43 -11.51 -11.08
N ARG A 34 -15.65 -12.82 -10.85
CA ARG A 34 -16.94 -13.44 -11.13
C ARG A 34 -18.06 -12.78 -10.33
N PRO A 35 -19.24 -12.54 -10.94
CA PRO A 35 -20.40 -12.00 -10.22
C PRO A 35 -20.80 -12.84 -9.02
N VAL A 36 -21.31 -12.17 -7.96
CA VAL A 36 -21.78 -12.86 -6.73
C VAL A 36 -22.85 -13.90 -7.04
N SER A 37 -23.72 -13.65 -8.03
CA SER A 37 -24.76 -14.60 -8.48
C SER A 37 -24.20 -15.90 -9.06
N ARG A 38 -22.93 -15.89 -9.49
CA ARG A 38 -22.20 -17.07 -10.00
C ARG A 38 -21.15 -17.60 -9.01
N GLY A 39 -21.25 -17.21 -7.73
CA GLY A 39 -20.36 -17.67 -6.67
C GLY A 39 -19.03 -16.92 -6.56
N GLY A 40 -18.86 -15.79 -7.22
CA GLY A 40 -17.68 -14.93 -7.11
C GLY A 40 -17.78 -13.91 -5.97
N PHE A 41 -16.79 -13.01 -5.88
CA PHE A 41 -16.80 -11.88 -4.95
C PHE A 41 -17.48 -10.63 -5.53
N GLY A 42 -17.61 -10.53 -6.86
CA GLY A 42 -18.15 -9.36 -7.54
C GLY A 42 -17.27 -8.12 -7.43
N ILE A 43 -15.96 -8.31 -7.32
CA ILE A 43 -14.96 -7.25 -7.41
C ILE A 43 -14.83 -6.84 -8.87
N GLU A 44 -14.62 -5.56 -9.14
CA GLU A 44 -14.71 -5.02 -10.50
C GLU A 44 -13.38 -5.04 -11.26
N GLU A 45 -12.26 -5.15 -10.54
CA GLU A 45 -10.92 -5.10 -11.12
C GLU A 45 -9.98 -6.07 -10.41
N TYR A 46 -9.03 -6.66 -11.16
CA TYR A 46 -7.95 -7.49 -10.63
C TYR A 46 -6.59 -6.97 -11.07
N MET A 47 -5.70 -6.72 -10.12
CA MET A 47 -4.34 -6.29 -10.38
C MET A 47 -3.41 -7.50 -10.47
N ILE A 48 -2.87 -7.77 -11.66
CA ILE A 48 -1.75 -8.70 -11.84
C ILE A 48 -0.46 -7.98 -11.41
N ASP A 49 0.42 -8.67 -10.69
CA ASP A 49 1.60 -8.04 -10.15
C ASP A 49 2.89 -8.65 -10.70
N PHE A 50 3.58 -7.91 -11.56
CA PHE A 50 4.90 -8.28 -12.06
C PHE A 50 6.03 -7.64 -11.28
N GLU A 51 5.76 -6.59 -10.50
CA GLU A 51 6.77 -5.86 -9.75
C GLU A 51 7.32 -6.68 -8.58
N GLY A 52 8.64 -6.95 -8.59
CA GLY A 52 9.33 -7.69 -7.54
C GLY A 52 8.85 -9.13 -7.36
N LYS A 53 8.15 -9.70 -8.35
CA LYS A 53 7.54 -11.03 -8.30
C LYS A 53 8.01 -11.95 -9.40
N MET A 54 7.83 -13.25 -9.17
CA MET A 54 8.05 -14.31 -10.17
C MET A 54 6.78 -14.67 -10.94
N THR A 55 5.89 -13.69 -11.15
CA THR A 55 4.67 -13.87 -11.93
C THR A 55 5.02 -14.26 -13.38
N PRO A 56 4.52 -15.39 -13.90
CA PRO A 56 4.74 -15.79 -15.28
C PRO A 56 4.12 -14.79 -16.26
N TYR A 57 4.83 -14.39 -17.30
CA TYR A 57 4.30 -13.43 -18.29
C TYR A 57 3.06 -13.96 -19.02
N VAL A 58 2.94 -15.27 -19.21
CA VAL A 58 1.74 -15.92 -19.80
C VAL A 58 0.49 -15.77 -18.93
N GLN A 59 0.63 -15.40 -17.67
CA GLN A 59 -0.51 -15.30 -16.73
C GLN A 59 -1.54 -14.25 -17.15
N THR A 60 -1.11 -13.15 -17.80
CA THR A 60 -2.03 -12.14 -18.33
C THR A 60 -2.99 -12.73 -19.35
N SER A 61 -2.47 -13.46 -20.34
CA SER A 61 -3.27 -14.14 -21.37
C SER A 61 -4.14 -15.22 -20.78
N GLU A 62 -3.64 -15.98 -19.80
CA GLU A 62 -4.38 -17.06 -19.15
C GLU A 62 -5.60 -16.53 -18.40
N ILE A 63 -5.45 -15.44 -17.63
CA ILE A 63 -6.57 -14.81 -16.91
C ILE A 63 -7.63 -14.30 -17.89
N VAL A 64 -7.20 -13.60 -18.95
CA VAL A 64 -8.11 -13.06 -19.97
C VAL A 64 -8.88 -14.17 -20.67
N LEU A 65 -8.21 -15.24 -21.10
CA LEU A 65 -8.85 -16.40 -21.75
C LEU A 65 -9.86 -17.11 -20.84
N ARG A 66 -9.51 -17.31 -19.57
CA ARG A 66 -10.43 -17.92 -18.58
C ARG A 66 -11.68 -17.08 -18.36
N LEU A 67 -11.53 -15.74 -18.24
CA LEU A 67 -12.68 -14.83 -18.11
C LEU A 67 -13.59 -14.91 -19.33
N VAL A 68 -13.03 -14.83 -20.53
CA VAL A 68 -13.79 -14.93 -21.80
C VAL A 68 -14.50 -16.27 -21.91
N SER A 69 -13.85 -17.38 -21.52
CA SER A 69 -14.49 -18.72 -21.53
C SER A 69 -15.68 -18.84 -20.57
N GLU A 70 -15.74 -18.01 -19.53
CA GLU A 70 -16.90 -17.88 -18.64
C GLU A 70 -17.93 -16.83 -19.10
N GLY A 71 -17.73 -16.22 -20.27
CA GLY A 71 -18.61 -15.17 -20.79
C GLY A 71 -18.49 -13.85 -20.02
N ILE A 72 -17.33 -13.59 -19.39
CA ILE A 72 -16.99 -12.32 -18.75
C ILE A 72 -15.99 -11.59 -19.67
N ILE A 73 -16.33 -10.40 -20.13
CA ILE A 73 -15.53 -9.66 -21.10
C ILE A 73 -14.61 -8.66 -20.37
N PRO A 74 -13.28 -8.89 -20.31
CA PRO A 74 -12.33 -7.93 -19.78
C PRO A 74 -12.36 -6.63 -20.58
N GLY A 75 -12.22 -5.49 -19.88
CA GLY A 75 -12.33 -4.15 -20.47
C GLY A 75 -13.77 -3.64 -20.62
N ALA A 76 -14.79 -4.53 -20.49
CA ALA A 76 -16.19 -4.17 -20.51
C ALA A 76 -16.89 -4.51 -19.18
N ASP A 77 -16.98 -5.80 -18.83
CA ASP A 77 -17.64 -6.27 -17.61
C ASP A 77 -16.76 -6.08 -16.38
N VAL A 78 -15.47 -6.36 -16.50
CA VAL A 78 -14.44 -6.29 -15.45
C VAL A 78 -13.13 -5.75 -16.03
N PHE A 79 -12.22 -5.37 -15.14
CA PHE A 79 -10.90 -4.88 -15.52
C PHE A 79 -9.79 -5.83 -15.03
N VAL A 80 -8.79 -6.01 -15.87
CA VAL A 80 -7.54 -6.70 -15.52
C VAL A 80 -6.41 -5.70 -15.75
N THR A 81 -5.70 -5.36 -14.67
CA THR A 81 -4.77 -4.23 -14.67
C THR A 81 -3.39 -4.70 -14.18
N PRO A 82 -2.42 -4.92 -15.08
CA PRO A 82 -1.09 -5.32 -14.69
C PRO A 82 -0.33 -4.18 -14.01
N ARG A 83 0.34 -4.46 -12.88
CA ARG A 83 1.40 -3.61 -12.34
C ARG A 83 2.72 -4.05 -12.96
N ILE A 84 3.26 -3.20 -13.83
CA ILE A 84 4.48 -3.48 -14.58
C ILE A 84 5.73 -3.28 -13.71
N PRO A 85 6.88 -3.90 -14.03
CA PRO A 85 8.14 -3.64 -13.33
C PRO A 85 8.62 -2.19 -13.47
N SER A 86 9.15 -1.62 -12.39
CA SER A 86 9.84 -0.33 -12.44
C SER A 86 11.22 -0.47 -13.13
N VAL A 87 11.53 0.42 -14.04
CA VAL A 87 12.84 0.42 -14.71
C VAL A 87 13.97 0.85 -13.75
N SER A 88 13.66 1.74 -12.81
CA SER A 88 14.63 2.24 -11.83
C SER A 88 15.04 1.16 -10.80
N GLN A 89 14.14 0.22 -10.49
CA GLN A 89 14.36 -0.80 -9.46
C GLN A 89 14.65 -2.19 -10.02
N GLU A 90 14.18 -2.48 -11.23
CA GLU A 90 14.37 -3.77 -11.88
C GLU A 90 15.14 -3.59 -13.21
N THR A 91 14.52 -3.91 -14.35
CA THR A 91 15.15 -3.73 -15.67
C THR A 91 14.13 -3.34 -16.74
N VAL A 92 14.61 -2.65 -17.79
CA VAL A 92 13.80 -2.37 -18.99
C VAL A 92 13.27 -3.65 -19.62
N PHE A 93 14.07 -4.74 -19.62
CA PHE A 93 13.65 -6.04 -20.18
C PHE A 93 12.41 -6.59 -19.48
N ARG A 94 12.37 -6.56 -18.15
CA ARG A 94 11.21 -7.06 -17.41
C ARG A 94 9.96 -6.22 -17.69
N GLN A 95 10.12 -4.89 -17.78
CA GLN A 95 9.01 -4.00 -18.15
C GLN A 95 8.50 -4.30 -19.56
N LEU A 96 9.38 -4.45 -20.54
CA LEU A 96 9.00 -4.78 -21.92
C LEU A 96 8.33 -6.15 -22.01
N MET A 97 8.81 -7.16 -21.29
CA MET A 97 8.19 -8.49 -21.25
C MET A 97 6.77 -8.43 -20.66
N ALA A 98 6.55 -7.64 -19.61
CA ALA A 98 5.22 -7.43 -19.05
C ALA A 98 4.29 -6.73 -20.06
N LEU A 99 4.76 -5.70 -20.76
CA LEU A 99 4.00 -5.02 -21.82
C LEU A 99 3.68 -5.95 -23.00
N MET A 100 4.64 -6.79 -23.42
CA MET A 100 4.42 -7.79 -24.46
C MET A 100 3.36 -8.83 -24.05
N SER A 101 3.31 -9.23 -22.76
CA SER A 101 2.27 -10.17 -22.27
C SER A 101 0.87 -9.58 -22.36
N ILE A 102 0.74 -8.27 -22.24
CA ILE A 102 -0.53 -7.55 -22.44
C ILE A 102 -0.95 -7.65 -23.92
N MET A 103 -0.02 -7.44 -24.82
CA MET A 103 -0.31 -7.54 -26.25
C MET A 103 -0.60 -8.98 -26.69
N GLU A 104 0.02 -9.98 -26.06
CA GLU A 104 -0.36 -11.38 -26.24
C GLU A 104 -1.82 -11.63 -25.81
N ALA A 105 -2.25 -11.06 -24.68
CA ALA A 105 -3.63 -11.18 -24.23
C ALA A 105 -4.64 -10.60 -25.26
N TYR A 106 -4.32 -9.46 -25.86
CA TYR A 106 -5.11 -8.92 -26.98
C TYR A 106 -5.18 -9.89 -28.16
N TYR A 107 -4.01 -10.36 -28.62
CA TYR A 107 -3.91 -11.27 -29.74
C TYR A 107 -4.71 -12.56 -29.54
N ARG A 108 -4.73 -13.10 -28.32
CA ARG A 108 -5.42 -14.35 -27.97
C ARG A 108 -6.95 -14.26 -28.01
N VAL A 109 -7.53 -13.07 -27.88
CA VAL A 109 -8.98 -12.88 -27.76
C VAL A 109 -9.59 -11.98 -28.84
N HIS A 110 -8.80 -11.47 -29.79
CA HIS A 110 -9.26 -10.52 -30.79
C HIS A 110 -10.37 -11.07 -31.70
N ASP A 111 -10.41 -12.39 -31.93
CA ASP A 111 -11.47 -13.05 -32.70
C ASP A 111 -12.78 -13.22 -31.91
N VAL A 112 -12.73 -13.06 -30.57
CA VAL A 112 -13.89 -13.27 -29.67
C VAL A 112 -14.49 -11.95 -29.23
N THR A 113 -13.66 -10.93 -29.04
CA THR A 113 -14.11 -9.60 -28.57
C THR A 113 -13.30 -8.48 -29.22
N THR A 114 -14.00 -7.42 -29.61
CA THR A 114 -13.39 -6.17 -30.08
C THR A 114 -13.04 -5.24 -28.93
N ASN A 115 -13.48 -5.54 -27.70
CA ASN A 115 -13.14 -4.73 -26.54
C ASN A 115 -11.67 -4.93 -26.15
N PRO A 116 -10.94 -3.83 -25.85
CA PRO A 116 -9.59 -3.93 -25.31
C PRO A 116 -9.58 -4.73 -24.00
N SER A 117 -8.89 -5.86 -23.96
CA SER A 117 -8.85 -6.74 -22.77
C SER A 117 -8.12 -6.11 -21.59
N ILE A 118 -7.13 -5.25 -21.85
CA ILE A 118 -6.35 -4.49 -20.87
C ILE A 118 -6.34 -3.03 -21.30
N VAL A 119 -6.87 -2.15 -20.49
CA VAL A 119 -6.98 -0.71 -20.82
C VAL A 119 -6.04 0.18 -19.99
N GLU A 120 -5.48 -0.35 -18.93
CA GLU A 120 -4.60 0.39 -18.03
C GLU A 120 -3.50 -0.53 -17.48
N VAL A 121 -2.35 0.08 -17.18
CA VAL A 121 -1.25 -0.56 -16.45
C VAL A 121 -0.79 0.35 -15.30
N ILE A 122 -0.40 -0.25 -14.17
CA ILE A 122 0.12 0.49 -13.01
C ILE A 122 1.63 0.60 -13.14
N HIS A 123 2.14 1.84 -13.13
CA HIS A 123 3.55 2.15 -13.00
C HIS A 123 3.90 2.29 -11.51
N PRO A 124 4.71 1.39 -10.92
CA PRO A 124 5.05 1.41 -9.51
C PRO A 124 6.05 2.51 -9.18
N MET A 125 6.13 2.90 -7.89
CA MET A 125 7.13 3.81 -7.34
C MET A 125 7.38 5.03 -8.24
N SER A 126 6.29 5.70 -8.65
CA SER A 126 6.38 6.87 -9.53
C SER A 126 6.91 8.06 -8.75
N GLU A 127 8.16 8.46 -9.02
CA GLU A 127 8.84 9.57 -8.36
C GLU A 127 8.91 10.84 -9.21
N SER A 128 8.75 10.75 -10.54
CA SER A 128 8.84 11.89 -11.44
C SER A 128 7.94 11.78 -12.68
N SER A 129 7.52 12.93 -13.21
CA SER A 129 6.79 13.05 -14.47
C SER A 129 7.58 12.49 -15.67
N ARG A 130 8.90 12.69 -15.68
CA ARG A 130 9.79 12.20 -16.73
C ARG A 130 9.73 10.67 -16.86
N GLU A 131 9.83 9.95 -15.76
CA GLU A 131 9.77 8.49 -15.75
C GLU A 131 8.42 7.98 -16.30
N LEU A 132 7.34 8.65 -15.94
CA LEU A 132 5.99 8.35 -16.43
C LEU A 132 5.88 8.58 -17.95
N ILE A 133 6.42 9.70 -18.46
CA ILE A 133 6.43 10.03 -19.90
C ILE A 133 7.25 9.00 -20.67
N GLU A 134 8.45 8.65 -20.20
CA GLU A 134 9.30 7.62 -20.81
C GLU A 134 8.61 6.25 -20.85
N THR A 135 7.88 5.90 -19.78
CA THR A 135 7.10 4.64 -19.76
C THR A 135 5.89 4.70 -20.68
N ARG A 136 5.21 5.84 -20.76
CA ARG A 136 4.12 6.04 -21.73
C ARG A 136 4.60 5.87 -23.17
N GLN A 137 5.77 6.42 -23.52
CA GLN A 137 6.39 6.22 -24.82
C GLN A 137 6.68 4.74 -25.11
N ARG A 138 7.22 3.98 -24.14
CA ARG A 138 7.46 2.53 -24.31
C ARG A 138 6.17 1.75 -24.55
N VAL A 139 5.06 2.12 -23.88
CA VAL A 139 3.75 1.53 -24.16
C VAL A 139 3.35 1.74 -25.61
N LEU A 140 3.48 2.97 -26.13
CA LEU A 140 3.18 3.29 -27.54
C LEU A 140 4.07 2.48 -28.50
N ASP A 141 5.37 2.39 -28.21
CA ASP A 141 6.32 1.65 -29.04
C ASP A 141 6.00 0.16 -29.10
N VAL A 142 5.62 -0.44 -27.97
CA VAL A 142 5.23 -1.86 -27.90
C VAL A 142 3.93 -2.10 -28.65
N VAL A 143 2.93 -1.24 -28.52
CA VAL A 143 1.67 -1.36 -29.29
C VAL A 143 1.94 -1.27 -30.78
N ASN A 144 2.74 -0.29 -31.23
CA ASN A 144 3.10 -0.15 -32.64
C ASN A 144 3.89 -1.34 -33.18
N LEU A 145 4.84 -1.87 -32.39
CA LEU A 145 5.59 -3.09 -32.74
C LEU A 145 4.65 -4.27 -32.95
N THR A 146 3.76 -4.53 -31.99
CA THR A 146 2.88 -5.69 -32.03
C THR A 146 1.80 -5.58 -33.10
N ASN A 147 1.27 -4.40 -33.37
CA ASN A 147 0.36 -4.15 -34.48
C ASN A 147 1.01 -4.56 -35.81
N ARG A 148 2.30 -4.20 -36.00
CA ARG A 148 3.05 -4.55 -37.21
C ARG A 148 3.35 -6.04 -37.31
N GLU A 149 3.83 -6.66 -36.24
CA GLU A 149 4.28 -8.07 -36.24
C GLU A 149 3.13 -9.07 -36.21
N PHE A 150 2.05 -8.79 -35.45
CA PHE A 150 0.93 -9.71 -35.28
C PHE A 150 -0.33 -9.33 -36.07
N ARG A 151 -0.26 -8.20 -36.81
CA ARG A 151 -1.37 -7.70 -37.66
C ARG A 151 -2.68 -7.50 -36.90
N ILE A 152 -2.58 -7.10 -35.61
CA ILE A 152 -3.70 -6.66 -34.80
C ILE A 152 -3.83 -5.14 -34.90
N ALA A 153 -5.04 -4.61 -34.75
CA ALA A 153 -5.31 -3.17 -34.85
C ALA A 153 -5.70 -2.63 -33.48
N VAL A 154 -4.71 -2.46 -32.58
CA VAL A 154 -4.91 -1.82 -31.28
C VAL A 154 -4.51 -0.35 -31.43
N GLU A 155 -5.43 0.55 -31.07
CA GLU A 155 -5.11 1.98 -31.05
C GLU A 155 -3.97 2.26 -30.06
N PRO A 156 -2.94 3.04 -30.44
CA PRO A 156 -1.75 3.24 -29.60
C PRO A 156 -2.05 3.83 -28.22
N ASP A 157 -3.10 4.63 -28.08
CA ASP A 157 -3.52 5.27 -26.83
C ASP A 157 -4.47 4.43 -25.97
N THR A 158 -4.80 3.21 -26.41
CA THR A 158 -5.72 2.31 -25.69
C THR A 158 -5.21 1.97 -24.28
N ILE A 159 -3.90 1.71 -24.12
CA ILE A 159 -3.31 1.33 -22.83
C ILE A 159 -2.80 2.58 -22.11
N LYS A 160 -3.43 2.93 -21.00
CA LYS A 160 -3.10 4.11 -20.19
C LYS A 160 -2.22 3.76 -19.01
N LEU A 161 -1.51 4.74 -18.45
CA LEU A 161 -0.75 4.56 -17.22
C LEU A 161 -1.56 4.99 -16.00
N ILE A 162 -1.48 4.19 -14.94
CA ILE A 162 -1.87 4.56 -13.58
C ILE A 162 -0.57 4.78 -12.80
N PRO A 163 -0.15 6.03 -12.51
CA PRO A 163 0.97 6.29 -11.61
C PRO A 163 0.65 5.75 -10.22
N LEU A 164 1.55 4.96 -9.63
CA LEU A 164 1.48 4.56 -8.21
C LEU A 164 2.52 5.37 -7.44
N VAL A 165 2.03 6.26 -6.58
CA VAL A 165 2.82 7.17 -5.74
C VAL A 165 2.79 6.66 -4.31
N GLU A 166 3.95 6.36 -3.74
CA GLU A 166 4.08 5.65 -2.46
C GLU A 166 4.90 6.42 -1.42
N ALA A 167 5.74 7.37 -1.82
CA ALA A 167 6.55 8.14 -0.89
C ALA A 167 5.88 9.48 -0.54
N VAL A 168 5.98 9.88 0.75
CA VAL A 168 5.35 11.10 1.26
C VAL A 168 5.79 12.37 0.54
N PRO A 169 7.08 12.59 0.19
CA PRO A 169 7.47 13.78 -0.56
C PRO A 169 6.74 13.91 -1.90
N GLN A 170 6.56 12.80 -2.65
CA GLN A 170 5.84 12.78 -3.91
C GLN A 170 4.32 12.92 -3.73
N LEU A 171 3.76 12.35 -2.66
CA LEU A 171 2.33 12.50 -2.34
C LEU A 171 1.96 13.97 -2.06
N VAL A 172 2.81 14.73 -1.37
CA VAL A 172 2.52 16.14 -1.04
C VAL A 172 2.72 17.08 -2.22
N THR A 173 3.46 16.67 -3.25
CA THR A 173 3.70 17.43 -4.50
C THR A 173 3.02 16.82 -5.72
N ILE A 174 2.08 15.92 -5.52
CA ILE A 174 1.46 15.14 -6.60
C ILE A 174 0.82 15.99 -7.69
N GLN A 175 0.28 17.16 -7.33
CA GLN A 175 -0.37 18.08 -8.28
C GLN A 175 0.61 18.52 -9.38
N ASP A 176 1.83 18.90 -9.02
CA ASP A 176 2.85 19.36 -9.96
C ASP A 176 3.31 18.21 -10.86
N MET A 177 3.62 17.05 -10.26
CA MET A 177 4.04 15.86 -11.00
C MET A 177 3.00 15.42 -12.03
N LEU A 178 1.72 15.41 -11.66
CA LEU A 178 0.64 15.04 -12.58
C LEU A 178 0.44 16.08 -13.67
N GLY A 179 0.52 17.38 -13.35
CA GLY A 179 0.44 18.46 -14.34
C GLY A 179 1.52 18.34 -15.41
N GLU A 180 2.77 18.10 -15.00
CA GLU A 180 3.88 17.87 -15.92
C GLU A 180 3.69 16.60 -16.76
N TYR A 181 3.23 15.50 -16.14
CA TYR A 181 2.94 14.25 -16.87
C TYR A 181 1.86 14.44 -17.94
N ILE A 182 0.75 15.10 -17.60
CA ILE A 182 -0.35 15.39 -18.54
C ILE A 182 0.15 16.28 -19.68
N ALA A 183 0.97 17.30 -19.39
CA ALA A 183 1.57 18.14 -20.42
C ALA A 183 2.49 17.33 -21.36
N GLY A 184 3.28 16.41 -20.82
CA GLY A 184 4.11 15.48 -21.59
C GLY A 184 3.28 14.54 -22.47
N CYS A 185 2.16 14.00 -21.99
CA CYS A 185 1.25 13.17 -22.78
C CYS A 185 0.67 13.95 -23.98
N LYS A 186 0.33 15.23 -23.81
CA LYS A 186 -0.10 16.09 -24.93
C LYS A 186 0.98 16.24 -26.00
N GLN A 187 2.27 16.31 -25.61
CA GLN A 187 3.39 16.34 -26.57
C GLN A 187 3.55 15.01 -27.33
N LEU A 188 3.26 13.89 -26.68
CA LEU A 188 3.21 12.57 -27.31
C LEU A 188 1.96 12.36 -28.18
N LYS A 189 1.07 13.35 -28.27
CA LYS A 189 -0.21 13.31 -28.99
C LYS A 189 -1.17 12.25 -28.44
N VAL A 190 -1.05 11.93 -27.17
CA VAL A 190 -2.01 11.12 -26.42
C VAL A 190 -2.70 12.03 -25.40
N ALA A 191 -4.02 12.04 -25.40
CA ALA A 191 -4.81 12.88 -24.51
C ALA A 191 -5.88 12.03 -23.82
N ASP A 192 -5.66 11.77 -22.55
CA ASP A 192 -6.63 11.07 -21.73
C ASP A 192 -7.68 12.04 -21.17
N GLN A 193 -8.96 11.68 -21.21
CA GLN A 193 -10.02 12.43 -20.53
C GLN A 193 -10.12 12.05 -19.04
N THR A 194 -9.58 10.90 -18.68
CA THR A 194 -9.58 10.37 -17.32
C THR A 194 -8.21 9.79 -17.02
N LEU A 195 -7.63 10.22 -15.90
CA LEU A 195 -6.38 9.69 -15.35
C LEU A 195 -6.68 9.06 -13.98
N ARG A 196 -6.40 7.77 -13.83
CA ARG A 196 -6.41 7.12 -12.52
C ARG A 196 -5.03 7.23 -11.88
N VAL A 197 -4.98 7.45 -10.56
CA VAL A 197 -3.74 7.61 -9.80
C VAL A 197 -3.82 6.78 -8.53
N MET A 198 -2.86 5.88 -8.33
CA MET A 198 -2.83 5.02 -7.15
C MET A 198 -1.95 5.62 -6.06
N LEU A 199 -2.49 5.73 -4.86
CA LEU A 199 -1.86 6.30 -3.69
C LEU A 199 -1.54 5.17 -2.71
N GLY A 200 -0.25 4.89 -2.51
CA GLY A 200 0.21 3.78 -1.69
C GLY A 200 0.32 4.16 -0.21
N ARG A 201 -0.50 3.52 0.64
CA ARG A 201 -0.54 3.78 2.09
C ARG A 201 0.58 3.08 2.86
N SER A 202 0.86 1.84 2.50
CA SER A 202 1.70 0.95 3.31
C SER A 202 3.17 1.40 3.38
N ASP A 203 3.72 1.79 2.25
CA ASP A 203 5.12 2.18 2.15
C ASP A 203 5.32 3.60 2.69
N ALA A 204 4.38 4.51 2.42
CA ALA A 204 4.35 5.81 3.07
C ALA A 204 4.32 5.70 4.61
N ALA A 205 3.56 4.74 5.18
CA ALA A 205 3.51 4.54 6.62
C ALA A 205 4.81 3.93 7.16
N LEU A 206 5.41 2.95 6.47
CA LEU A 206 6.68 2.36 6.87
C LEU A 206 7.78 3.42 6.96
N ASP A 207 7.85 4.32 5.97
CA ASP A 207 8.94 5.27 5.84
C ASP A 207 8.73 6.58 6.63
N TYR A 208 7.47 6.98 6.88
CA TYR A 208 7.17 8.28 7.48
C TYR A 208 6.21 8.21 8.69
N GLY A 209 5.67 7.04 9.00
CA GLY A 209 4.76 6.81 10.13
C GLY A 209 3.28 6.89 9.76
N HIS A 210 2.45 6.38 10.68
CA HIS A 210 1.01 6.20 10.49
C HIS A 210 0.27 7.49 10.12
N VAL A 211 0.39 8.51 10.98
CA VAL A 211 -0.35 9.78 10.82
C VAL A 211 0.14 10.54 9.58
N ALA A 212 1.44 10.60 9.37
CA ALA A 212 2.02 11.26 8.19
C ALA A 212 1.54 10.62 6.89
N SER A 213 1.47 9.29 6.83
CA SER A 213 0.93 8.57 5.68
C SER A 213 -0.56 8.85 5.44
N ALA A 214 -1.37 8.96 6.51
CA ALA A 214 -2.79 9.31 6.39
C ALA A 214 -2.97 10.72 5.82
N LEU A 215 -2.29 11.69 6.40
CA LEU A 215 -2.35 13.11 6.01
C LEU A 215 -1.84 13.33 4.59
N SER A 216 -0.71 12.72 4.22
CA SER A 216 -0.16 12.84 2.85
C SER A 216 -1.08 12.21 1.80
N THR A 217 -1.77 11.12 2.12
CA THR A 217 -2.78 10.53 1.23
C THR A 217 -3.96 11.50 1.02
N LYS A 218 -4.43 12.17 2.07
CA LYS A 218 -5.51 13.18 1.96
C LYS A 218 -5.06 14.40 1.15
N LEU A 219 -3.84 14.89 1.36
CA LEU A 219 -3.26 15.94 0.52
C LEU A 219 -3.16 15.52 -0.94
N ALA A 220 -2.75 14.28 -1.20
CA ALA A 220 -2.65 13.74 -2.55
C ALA A 220 -4.02 13.65 -3.24
N ILE A 221 -5.07 13.21 -2.53
CA ILE A 221 -6.44 13.23 -3.06
C ILE A 221 -6.84 14.66 -3.43
N SER A 222 -6.65 15.62 -2.53
CA SER A 222 -6.90 17.04 -2.78
C SER A 222 -6.14 17.55 -4.00
N GLY A 223 -4.84 17.25 -4.10
CA GLY A 223 -3.98 17.62 -5.24
C GLY A 223 -4.42 17.01 -6.57
N CYS A 224 -4.92 15.76 -6.56
CA CYS A 224 -5.49 15.13 -7.74
C CYS A 224 -6.69 15.91 -8.29
N TYR A 225 -7.62 16.32 -7.42
CA TYR A 225 -8.78 17.09 -7.85
C TYR A 225 -8.41 18.50 -8.31
N ALA A 226 -7.52 19.18 -7.61
CA ALA A 226 -7.02 20.49 -8.02
C ALA A 226 -6.30 20.42 -9.39
N CYS A 227 -5.48 19.39 -9.61
CA CYS A 227 -4.85 19.16 -10.91
C CYS A 227 -5.88 18.87 -12.01
N GLY A 228 -6.89 18.04 -11.72
CA GLY A 228 -7.96 17.71 -12.66
C GLY A 228 -8.74 18.95 -13.11
N GLU A 229 -9.08 19.84 -12.18
CA GLU A 229 -9.73 21.12 -12.47
C GLU A 229 -8.84 22.02 -13.34
N ALA A 230 -7.56 22.16 -12.97
CA ALA A 230 -6.61 22.99 -13.70
C ALA A 230 -6.30 22.50 -15.13
N MET A 231 -6.35 21.19 -15.35
CA MET A 231 -5.99 20.56 -16.62
C MET A 231 -7.18 20.15 -17.49
N ASP A 232 -8.43 20.41 -17.02
CA ASP A 232 -9.70 20.04 -17.65
C ASP A 232 -9.83 18.55 -17.95
N LEU A 233 -9.54 17.72 -16.93
CA LEU A 233 -9.71 16.26 -17.02
C LEU A 233 -10.16 15.67 -15.68
N THR A 234 -10.74 14.46 -15.72
CA THR A 234 -11.10 13.73 -14.52
C THR A 234 -9.88 13.00 -13.97
N ILE A 235 -9.43 13.34 -12.74
CA ILE A 235 -8.46 12.51 -12.02
C ILE A 235 -9.21 11.64 -11.00
N ALA A 236 -8.92 10.34 -11.01
CA ALA A 236 -9.63 9.35 -10.21
C ALA A 236 -8.67 8.63 -9.25
N PRO A 237 -8.58 9.07 -7.97
CA PRO A 237 -7.69 8.48 -6.99
C PRO A 237 -8.09 7.04 -6.61
N ILE A 238 -7.07 6.15 -6.55
CA ILE A 238 -7.14 4.79 -6.04
C ILE A 238 -6.38 4.74 -4.72
N MET A 239 -6.96 4.17 -3.67
CA MET A 239 -6.22 3.92 -2.44
C MET A 239 -5.66 2.50 -2.41
N GLY A 240 -4.33 2.39 -2.52
CA GLY A 240 -3.56 1.17 -2.30
C GLY A 240 -3.30 0.95 -0.82
N ALA A 241 -4.12 0.14 -0.16
CA ALA A 241 -4.12 0.02 1.29
C ALA A 241 -4.37 -1.42 1.77
N GLY A 242 -3.98 -1.70 3.02
CA GLY A 242 -4.18 -2.97 3.71
C GLY A 242 -5.21 -2.92 4.82
N THR A 243 -5.40 -4.06 5.49
CA THR A 243 -6.41 -4.24 6.53
C THR A 243 -6.04 -3.61 7.86
N LEU A 244 -4.78 -3.68 8.29
CA LEU A 244 -4.36 -3.06 9.55
C LEU A 244 -4.31 -1.53 9.45
N PRO A 245 -4.58 -0.77 10.53
CA PRO A 245 -4.66 0.69 10.49
C PRO A 245 -3.38 1.34 9.95
N PHE A 246 -2.20 0.85 10.33
CA PHE A 246 -0.92 1.32 9.79
C PHE A 246 -0.86 1.29 8.26
N ARG A 247 -1.58 0.35 7.66
CA ARG A 247 -1.62 0.15 6.22
C ARG A 247 -2.88 0.68 5.54
N GLY A 248 -3.81 1.32 6.29
CA GLY A 248 -4.96 2.01 5.74
C GLY A 248 -6.34 1.58 6.25
N HIS A 249 -6.42 0.56 7.11
CA HIS A 249 -7.63 0.10 7.82
C HIS A 249 -8.80 -0.28 6.89
N VAL A 250 -8.49 -0.95 5.78
CA VAL A 250 -9.49 -1.43 4.82
C VAL A 250 -10.12 -2.73 5.35
N THR A 251 -11.21 -2.59 6.12
CA THR A 251 -11.91 -3.71 6.75
C THR A 251 -13.42 -3.57 6.66
N PRO A 252 -14.20 -4.68 6.76
CA PRO A 252 -15.66 -4.64 6.73
C PRO A 252 -16.27 -3.71 7.77
N ASN A 253 -15.70 -3.66 8.97
CA ASN A 253 -16.18 -2.84 10.08
C ASN A 253 -15.81 -1.36 9.95
N ASN A 254 -14.89 -1.01 9.06
CA ASN A 254 -14.39 0.35 8.87
C ASN A 254 -14.85 1.00 7.53
N ALA A 255 -15.64 0.30 6.71
CA ALA A 255 -15.99 0.73 5.35
C ALA A 255 -16.55 2.15 5.25
N GLU A 256 -17.51 2.50 6.09
CA GLU A 256 -18.17 3.82 6.04
C GLU A 256 -17.25 4.94 6.52
N ARG A 257 -16.43 4.66 7.54
CA ARG A 257 -15.43 5.60 8.05
C ARG A 257 -14.33 5.83 7.02
N LEU A 258 -13.84 4.75 6.38
CA LEU A 258 -12.86 4.82 5.30
C LEU A 258 -13.30 5.75 4.17
N VAL A 259 -14.53 5.57 3.67
CA VAL A 259 -15.10 6.38 2.58
C VAL A 259 -15.24 7.85 3.00
N ARG A 260 -15.61 8.11 4.25
CA ARG A 260 -15.76 9.47 4.78
C ARG A 260 -14.40 10.13 5.00
N GLU A 261 -13.47 9.42 5.63
CA GLU A 261 -12.13 9.93 5.96
C GLU A 261 -11.32 10.29 4.71
N PHE A 262 -11.35 9.40 3.70
CA PHE A 262 -10.65 9.61 2.44
C PHE A 262 -11.64 9.98 1.33
N SER A 263 -12.43 11.03 1.59
CA SER A 263 -13.44 11.51 0.63
C SER A 263 -12.77 11.94 -0.69
N GLY A 264 -13.41 11.60 -1.81
CA GLY A 264 -12.82 11.80 -3.14
C GLY A 264 -12.19 10.54 -3.75
N LEU A 265 -12.01 9.46 -3.01
CA LEU A 265 -11.58 8.19 -3.59
C LEU A 265 -12.58 7.67 -4.64
N ARG A 266 -12.05 7.02 -5.67
CA ARG A 266 -12.83 6.37 -6.72
C ARG A 266 -12.65 4.85 -6.73
N THR A 267 -11.53 4.34 -6.21
CA THR A 267 -11.22 2.91 -6.11
C THR A 267 -10.53 2.62 -4.78
N VAL A 268 -10.83 1.48 -4.18
CA VAL A 268 -10.13 0.94 -2.99
C VAL A 268 -9.64 -0.47 -3.29
N THR A 269 -8.42 -0.78 -2.84
CA THR A 269 -7.86 -2.13 -3.02
C THR A 269 -8.43 -3.12 -2.01
N ILE A 270 -8.72 -4.33 -2.49
CA ILE A 270 -9.18 -5.49 -1.70
C ILE A 270 -8.03 -6.49 -1.66
N GLN A 271 -7.29 -6.48 -0.56
CA GLN A 271 -6.11 -7.33 -0.42
C GLN A 271 -6.45 -8.79 -0.11
N SER A 272 -5.44 -9.67 -0.21
CA SER A 272 -5.61 -11.12 -0.02
C SER A 272 -6.17 -11.50 1.35
N SER A 273 -5.80 -10.80 2.44
CA SER A 273 -6.36 -11.05 3.77
C SER A 273 -7.88 -10.97 3.82
N LEU A 274 -8.50 -9.98 3.16
CA LEU A 274 -9.96 -9.86 3.08
C LEU A 274 -10.62 -11.04 2.37
N ARG A 275 -9.89 -11.73 1.48
CA ARG A 275 -10.42 -12.85 0.71
C ARG A 275 -10.18 -14.21 1.36
N TYR A 276 -9.13 -14.33 2.18
CA TYR A 276 -8.67 -15.59 2.77
C TYR A 276 -8.81 -15.65 4.29
N ASP A 277 -8.68 -14.52 5.01
CA ASP A 277 -8.67 -14.48 6.48
C ASP A 277 -9.98 -13.94 7.08
N TYR A 278 -10.86 -13.34 6.26
CA TYR A 278 -12.19 -12.87 6.65
C TYR A 278 -13.29 -13.80 6.14
N ASP A 279 -14.46 -13.74 6.78
CA ASP A 279 -15.65 -14.44 6.28
C ASP A 279 -16.01 -13.93 4.87
N ARG A 280 -16.29 -14.87 3.97
CA ARG A 280 -16.61 -14.59 2.57
C ARG A 280 -17.81 -13.65 2.41
N HIS A 281 -18.87 -13.87 3.18
CA HIS A 281 -20.09 -13.07 3.10
C HIS A 281 -19.85 -11.66 3.65
N GLU A 282 -19.01 -11.51 4.68
CA GLU A 282 -18.62 -10.20 5.17
C GLU A 282 -17.81 -9.43 4.13
N THR A 283 -16.88 -10.08 3.45
CA THR A 283 -16.10 -9.48 2.36
C THR A 283 -16.99 -9.07 1.20
N ILE A 284 -17.96 -9.90 0.78
CA ILE A 284 -18.92 -9.54 -0.27
C ILE A 284 -19.79 -8.33 0.16
N ARG A 285 -20.24 -8.29 1.40
CA ARG A 285 -20.99 -7.13 1.93
C ARG A 285 -20.12 -5.87 1.94
N PHE A 286 -18.85 -6.01 2.31
CA PHE A 286 -17.88 -4.92 2.28
C PHE A 286 -17.69 -4.38 0.86
N VAL A 287 -17.43 -5.24 -0.13
CA VAL A 287 -17.31 -4.87 -1.55
C VAL A 287 -18.52 -4.06 -2.01
N LYS A 288 -19.74 -4.51 -1.68
CA LYS A 288 -20.97 -3.78 -2.00
C LYS A 288 -21.08 -2.41 -1.32
N LYS A 289 -20.62 -2.30 -0.06
CA LYS A 289 -20.60 -1.02 0.68
C LYS A 289 -19.63 -0.02 0.03
N ILE A 290 -18.42 -0.46 -0.29
CA ILE A 290 -17.42 0.35 -0.98
C ILE A 290 -17.93 0.80 -2.34
N HIS A 291 -18.48 -0.11 -3.14
CA HIS A 291 -19.06 0.23 -4.44
C HIS A 291 -20.10 1.37 -4.31
N ARG A 292 -21.05 1.27 -3.38
CA ARG A 292 -22.05 2.32 -3.15
C ARG A 292 -21.44 3.63 -2.65
N GLY A 293 -20.47 3.54 -1.73
CA GLY A 293 -19.84 4.71 -1.11
C GLY A 293 -19.00 5.55 -2.08
N LEU A 294 -18.40 4.92 -3.09
CA LEU A 294 -17.52 5.61 -4.05
C LEU A 294 -18.21 6.06 -5.34
N GLN A 295 -19.50 5.78 -5.53
CA GLN A 295 -20.23 6.20 -6.74
C GLN A 295 -20.31 7.72 -6.91
N LYS A 296 -20.46 8.47 -5.82
CA LYS A 296 -20.59 9.93 -5.82
C LYS A 296 -19.53 10.54 -4.90
N PRO A 297 -18.30 10.67 -5.38
CA PRO A 297 -17.23 11.23 -4.57
C PRO A 297 -17.52 12.68 -4.22
N ARG A 298 -17.20 13.06 -2.97
CA ARG A 298 -17.28 14.45 -2.49
C ARG A 298 -15.88 14.84 -2.01
N PRO A 299 -14.98 15.23 -2.92
CA PRO A 299 -13.61 15.52 -2.54
C PRO A 299 -13.53 16.73 -1.61
N THR A 300 -12.63 16.65 -0.65
CA THR A 300 -12.17 17.81 0.11
C THR A 300 -10.94 18.37 -0.61
N VAL A 301 -11.03 19.61 -1.08
CA VAL A 301 -9.90 20.34 -1.67
C VAL A 301 -9.41 21.35 -0.64
N TYR A 302 -8.19 21.15 -0.14
CA TYR A 302 -7.61 22.00 0.89
C TYR A 302 -7.10 23.31 0.30
N SER A 303 -7.40 24.42 0.98
CA SER A 303 -6.82 25.73 0.69
C SER A 303 -5.31 25.76 0.98
N SER A 304 -4.59 26.77 0.47
CA SER A 304 -3.15 26.91 0.72
C SER A 304 -2.79 26.94 2.21
N PRO A 305 -3.48 27.72 3.09
CA PRO A 305 -3.20 27.67 4.53
C PRO A 305 -3.42 26.28 5.16
N GLN A 306 -4.50 25.58 4.79
CA GLN A 306 -4.75 24.21 5.28
C GLN A 306 -3.67 23.22 4.81
N ARG A 307 -3.20 23.35 3.58
CA ARG A 307 -2.07 22.54 3.06
C ARG A 307 -0.80 22.77 3.89
N ASP A 308 -0.50 24.05 4.22
CA ASP A 308 0.67 24.39 5.04
C ASP A 308 0.55 23.80 6.46
N GLU A 309 -0.62 23.88 7.09
CA GLU A 309 -0.88 23.23 8.40
C GLU A 309 -0.70 21.71 8.34
N ILE A 310 -1.25 21.05 7.32
CA ILE A 310 -1.12 19.60 7.14
C ILE A 310 0.34 19.22 6.90
N LEU A 311 1.11 20.01 6.15
CA LEU A 311 2.55 19.79 5.94
C LEU A 311 3.34 19.90 7.25
N LEU A 312 3.00 20.87 8.11
CA LEU A 312 3.61 20.98 9.45
C LEU A 312 3.31 19.74 10.30
N LEU A 313 2.08 19.27 10.30
CA LEU A 313 1.69 18.03 10.99
C LEU A 313 2.43 16.82 10.44
N ILE A 314 2.47 16.63 9.11
CA ILE A 314 3.24 15.54 8.49
C ILE A 314 4.69 15.55 8.95
N ALA A 315 5.35 16.71 8.96
CA ALA A 315 6.74 16.85 9.39
C ALA A 315 6.92 16.52 10.88
N ALA A 316 6.05 17.02 11.75
CA ALA A 316 6.09 16.78 13.19
C ALA A 316 5.95 15.27 13.51
N PHE A 317 4.94 14.62 12.96
CA PHE A 317 4.72 13.18 13.18
C PHE A 317 5.84 12.33 12.58
N THR A 318 6.31 12.64 11.37
CA THR A 318 7.45 11.94 10.74
C THR A 318 8.71 12.03 11.59
N LYS A 319 9.03 13.23 12.10
CA LYS A 319 10.19 13.45 12.98
C LYS A 319 10.18 12.51 14.18
N HIS A 320 9.04 12.43 14.88
CA HIS A 320 8.90 11.59 16.06
C HIS A 320 8.92 10.10 15.73
N TYR A 321 8.26 9.70 14.64
CA TYR A 321 8.29 8.33 14.15
C TYR A 321 9.72 7.88 13.81
N LEU A 322 10.45 8.62 12.98
CA LEU A 322 11.80 8.25 12.53
C LEU A 322 12.81 8.22 13.68
N ARG A 323 12.68 9.08 14.68
CA ARG A 323 13.55 9.05 15.89
C ARG A 323 13.46 7.70 16.61
N THR A 324 12.30 7.07 16.64
CA THR A 324 12.12 5.74 17.23
C THR A 324 12.44 4.64 16.23
N PHE A 325 11.94 4.75 15.00
CA PHE A 325 12.14 3.78 13.92
C PHE A 325 13.62 3.42 13.73
N TYR A 326 14.51 4.40 13.63
CA TYR A 326 15.94 4.16 13.45
C TYR A 326 16.61 3.44 14.62
N GLN A 327 16.02 3.44 15.80
CA GLN A 327 16.55 2.70 16.96
C GLN A 327 16.09 1.25 17.00
N ILE A 328 14.89 0.96 16.45
CA ILE A 328 14.26 -0.35 16.56
C ILE A 328 14.38 -1.20 15.28
N ILE A 329 14.77 -0.61 14.14
CA ILE A 329 14.66 -1.30 12.85
C ILE A 329 15.48 -2.58 12.77
N ASN A 330 16.66 -2.65 13.40
CA ASN A 330 17.50 -3.86 13.38
C ASN A 330 16.83 -5.06 14.08
N PRO A 331 16.40 -4.99 15.36
CA PRO A 331 15.68 -6.10 15.99
C PRO A 331 14.35 -6.41 15.28
N ILE A 332 13.63 -5.40 14.78
CA ILE A 332 12.38 -5.63 14.08
C ILE A 332 12.59 -6.32 12.72
N LYS A 333 13.68 -6.00 12.02
CA LYS A 333 14.05 -6.73 10.81
C LYS A 333 14.31 -8.21 11.09
N ALA A 334 15.04 -8.54 12.14
CA ALA A 334 15.30 -9.94 12.52
C ALA A 334 13.98 -10.71 12.75
N ILE A 335 13.01 -10.11 13.47
CA ILE A 335 11.68 -10.71 13.66
C ILE A 335 10.89 -10.78 12.34
N SER A 336 11.00 -9.75 11.50
CA SER A 336 10.32 -9.71 10.19
C SER A 336 10.79 -10.82 9.26
N ASP A 337 12.05 -11.22 9.36
CA ASP A 337 12.62 -12.31 8.54
C ASP A 337 12.05 -13.69 8.91
N LEU A 338 11.46 -13.85 10.11
CA LEU A 338 10.77 -15.07 10.56
C LEU A 338 9.36 -15.22 9.97
N PHE A 339 8.78 -14.16 9.41
CA PHE A 339 7.46 -14.25 8.79
C PHE A 339 7.52 -14.98 7.44
N PRO A 340 6.61 -15.93 7.19
CA PRO A 340 6.58 -16.68 5.95
C PRO A 340 6.39 -15.78 4.71
N ASN A 341 6.80 -16.27 3.56
CA ASN A 341 6.48 -15.67 2.27
C ASN A 341 5.22 -16.37 1.73
N GLN A 342 4.15 -15.63 1.63
CA GLN A 342 2.88 -16.20 1.17
C GLN A 342 2.74 -16.20 -0.36
N ARG A 343 3.76 -15.72 -1.08
CA ARG A 343 3.89 -15.78 -2.54
C ARG A 343 5.36 -15.77 -2.98
N ASP A 344 5.63 -16.32 -4.17
CA ASP A 344 6.97 -16.36 -4.75
C ASP A 344 7.43 -14.97 -5.22
N ARG A 345 8.66 -14.62 -4.86
CA ARG A 345 9.24 -13.29 -5.09
C ARG A 345 10.65 -13.35 -5.61
N LEU A 346 11.08 -12.30 -6.28
CA LEU A 346 12.48 -12.09 -6.62
C LEU A 346 13.33 -11.94 -5.35
N ALA A 347 14.52 -12.51 -5.37
CA ALA A 347 15.50 -12.32 -4.30
C ALA A 347 15.93 -10.84 -4.24
N ARG A 348 16.12 -10.30 -3.02
CA ARG A 348 16.56 -8.91 -2.83
C ARG A 348 18.00 -8.67 -3.29
N LYS A 349 18.85 -9.70 -3.20
CA LYS A 349 20.27 -9.64 -3.60
C LYS A 349 20.50 -10.66 -4.71
N GLY A 350 20.63 -10.17 -5.93
CA GLY A 350 20.90 -10.99 -7.10
C GLY A 350 20.94 -10.15 -8.36
N PRO A 351 21.33 -10.73 -9.51
CA PRO A 351 21.42 -9.99 -10.78
C PRO A 351 20.08 -9.36 -11.26
N MET A 352 18.96 -9.85 -10.71
CA MET A 352 17.61 -9.35 -10.94
C MET A 352 16.95 -8.94 -9.61
N GLY A 353 17.74 -8.46 -8.64
CA GLY A 353 17.25 -8.13 -7.31
C GLY A 353 16.38 -6.89 -7.30
N TYR A 354 15.37 -6.89 -6.43
CA TYR A 354 14.49 -5.76 -6.16
C TYR A 354 14.96 -5.06 -4.88
N SER A 355 15.26 -3.77 -4.98
CA SER A 355 15.61 -2.90 -3.85
C SER A 355 14.40 -2.10 -3.40
N ARG A 356 14.37 -1.71 -2.13
CA ARG A 356 13.31 -0.88 -1.57
C ARG A 356 13.85 0.49 -1.25
N ASP A 357 13.00 1.52 -1.38
CA ASP A 357 13.32 2.86 -0.94
C ASP A 357 13.50 2.93 0.58
N VAL A 358 14.29 3.91 0.99
CA VAL A 358 14.53 4.25 2.40
C VAL A 358 13.93 5.62 2.68
N PRO A 359 13.55 5.91 3.94
CA PRO A 359 13.01 7.24 4.30
C PRO A 359 13.96 8.37 3.86
N LYS A 360 13.40 9.35 3.16
CA LYS A 360 14.11 10.55 2.66
C LYS A 360 13.62 11.81 3.41
N PRO A 361 13.91 11.97 4.72
CA PRO A 361 13.40 13.10 5.51
C PRO A 361 13.88 14.47 5.02
N ALA A 362 15.02 14.52 4.32
CA ALA A 362 15.54 15.75 3.72
C ALA A 362 14.67 16.23 2.55
N ASP A 363 14.12 15.30 1.76
CA ASP A 363 13.25 15.62 0.63
C ASP A 363 11.91 16.15 1.13
N LEU A 364 11.32 15.51 2.15
CA LEU A 364 10.13 16.05 2.80
C LEU A 364 10.37 17.44 3.39
N ALA A 365 11.51 17.66 4.04
CA ALA A 365 11.86 18.95 4.67
C ALA A 365 11.99 20.10 3.65
N ALA A 366 12.19 19.82 2.37
CA ALA A 366 12.22 20.82 1.32
C ALA A 366 10.86 21.51 1.09
N HIS A 367 9.77 20.82 1.46
CA HIS A 367 8.40 21.30 1.28
C HIS A 367 7.79 21.93 2.55
N ILE A 368 8.57 22.05 3.63
CA ILE A 368 8.09 22.57 4.92
C ILE A 368 8.45 24.04 5.06
N GLY A 369 7.44 24.91 5.21
CA GLY A 369 7.62 26.35 5.37
C GLY A 369 8.30 26.76 6.69
N ASP A 370 8.08 26.00 7.78
CA ASP A 370 8.75 26.21 9.07
C ASP A 370 10.22 25.76 9.00
N ARG A 371 11.13 26.74 8.95
CA ARG A 371 12.58 26.51 8.83
C ARG A 371 13.16 25.72 10.02
N ALA A 372 12.62 25.93 11.23
CA ALA A 372 13.10 25.25 12.44
C ALA A 372 12.73 23.77 12.39
N LEU A 373 11.47 23.46 12.10
CA LEU A 373 10.98 22.08 11.95
C LEU A 373 11.65 21.36 10.78
N ALA A 374 11.82 22.03 9.63
CA ALA A 374 12.54 21.50 8.49
C ALA A 374 14.01 21.15 8.84
N ALA A 375 14.69 22.01 9.60
CA ALA A 375 16.05 21.75 10.06
C ALA A 375 16.12 20.58 11.05
N GLU A 376 15.13 20.46 11.95
CA GLU A 376 15.04 19.31 12.85
C GLU A 376 14.82 18.01 12.09
N LEU A 377 13.91 17.98 11.11
CA LEU A 377 13.63 16.82 10.29
C LEU A 377 14.87 16.36 9.51
N LYS A 378 15.64 17.29 8.91
CA LYS A 378 16.92 17.01 8.23
C LYS A 378 17.97 16.40 9.15
N ARG A 379 17.92 16.67 10.45
CA ARG A 379 18.86 16.12 11.45
C ARG A 379 18.49 14.71 11.91
N VAL A 380 17.29 14.24 11.63
CA VAL A 380 16.88 12.87 11.97
C VAL A 380 17.63 11.90 11.07
N ARG A 381 18.59 11.19 11.64
CA ARG A 381 19.48 10.27 10.90
C ARG A 381 19.61 8.95 11.65
N VAL A 382 19.82 7.89 10.90
CA VAL A 382 20.26 6.61 11.46
C VAL A 382 21.69 6.74 12.01
N LYS A 383 21.94 6.10 13.15
CA LYS A 383 23.31 5.91 13.65
C LYS A 383 23.86 4.62 13.03
N GLY A 384 24.76 4.75 12.07
CA GLY A 384 25.33 3.63 11.32
C GLY A 384 24.64 3.38 9.98
N THR A 385 24.72 2.15 9.48
CA THR A 385 24.12 1.73 8.22
C THR A 385 22.70 1.20 8.46
N LEU A 386 21.73 1.66 7.66
CA LEU A 386 20.39 1.06 7.64
C LEU A 386 20.49 -0.37 7.10
N PRO A 387 19.84 -1.34 7.74
CA PRO A 387 19.67 -2.66 7.15
C PRO A 387 18.75 -2.59 5.92
N ASP A 388 18.74 -3.62 5.09
CA ASP A 388 17.69 -3.78 4.09
C ASP A 388 16.33 -3.76 4.79
N LEU A 389 15.48 -2.79 4.48
CA LEU A 389 14.20 -2.62 5.17
C LEU A 389 13.25 -3.80 4.88
N PRO A 390 12.54 -4.30 5.88
CA PRO A 390 11.50 -5.29 5.65
C PRO A 390 10.36 -4.68 4.84
N ARG A 391 9.56 -5.48 4.17
CA ARG A 391 8.33 -5.00 3.54
C ARG A 391 7.32 -4.57 4.62
N ALA A 392 6.46 -3.60 4.29
CA ALA A 392 5.48 -3.05 5.23
C ALA A 392 4.63 -4.13 5.91
N ILE A 393 4.23 -5.20 5.19
CA ILE A 393 3.48 -6.33 5.77
C ILE A 393 4.29 -7.00 6.90
N LYS A 394 5.53 -7.42 6.62
CA LYS A 394 6.38 -8.12 7.60
C LYS A 394 6.79 -7.21 8.76
N TYR A 395 7.08 -5.93 8.48
CA TYR A 395 7.35 -4.92 9.51
C TYR A 395 6.18 -4.74 10.46
N THR A 396 4.98 -4.55 9.91
CA THR A 396 3.76 -4.40 10.69
C THR A 396 3.50 -5.65 11.53
N GLY A 397 3.56 -6.83 10.90
CA GLY A 397 3.37 -8.11 11.59
C GLY A 397 4.36 -8.33 12.73
N ALA A 398 5.64 -8.04 12.50
CA ALA A 398 6.70 -8.18 13.52
C ALA A 398 6.43 -7.29 14.74
N LEU A 399 6.08 -6.03 14.53
CA LEU A 399 5.76 -5.10 15.61
C LEU A 399 4.52 -5.51 16.40
N TYR A 400 3.45 -5.88 15.72
CA TYR A 400 2.27 -6.41 16.40
C TYR A 400 2.58 -7.66 17.23
N SER A 401 3.44 -8.56 16.74
CA SER A 401 3.77 -9.81 17.43
C SER A 401 4.59 -9.64 18.69
N ILE A 402 5.21 -8.49 18.89
CA ILE A 402 5.92 -8.13 20.13
C ILE A 402 5.16 -7.12 21.00
N GLY A 403 3.88 -6.87 20.72
CA GLY A 403 3.07 -5.95 21.49
C GLY A 403 3.36 -4.46 21.26
N LEU A 404 3.97 -4.10 20.15
CA LEU A 404 4.26 -2.72 19.75
C LEU A 404 3.61 -2.38 18.40
N PRO A 405 2.28 -2.18 18.32
CA PRO A 405 1.64 -1.73 17.10
C PRO A 405 2.29 -0.47 16.54
N PRO A 406 2.66 -0.43 15.23
CA PRO A 406 3.41 0.69 14.67
C PRO A 406 2.63 2.00 14.63
N GLU A 407 1.31 1.96 14.72
CA GLU A 407 0.42 3.12 14.83
C GLU A 407 0.74 4.00 16.05
N ILE A 408 1.27 3.40 17.11
CA ILE A 408 1.61 4.12 18.35
C ILE A 408 2.90 4.93 18.19
N ILE A 409 3.85 4.41 17.38
CA ILE A 409 5.20 4.94 17.27
C ILE A 409 5.18 6.37 16.72
N GLY A 410 5.63 7.32 17.54
CA GLY A 410 5.71 8.73 17.20
C GLY A 410 4.36 9.47 17.25
N THR A 411 3.24 8.75 17.40
CA THR A 411 1.91 9.37 17.35
C THR A 411 1.63 10.23 18.57
N GLY A 412 1.88 9.75 19.79
CA GLY A 412 1.60 10.54 20.99
C GLY A 412 2.44 11.82 21.07
N ARG A 413 3.74 11.73 20.81
CA ARG A 413 4.63 12.91 20.79
C ARG A 413 4.26 13.86 19.63
N GLY A 414 3.75 13.33 18.52
CA GLY A 414 3.22 14.13 17.43
C GLY A 414 1.94 14.87 17.82
N LEU A 415 1.02 14.22 18.56
CA LEU A 415 -0.19 14.87 19.10
C LEU A 415 0.18 16.03 20.04
N ARG A 416 1.12 15.81 20.96
CA ARG A 416 1.63 16.88 21.83
C ARG A 416 2.19 18.04 21.02
N GLU A 417 3.04 17.79 20.03
CA GLU A 417 3.59 18.85 19.19
C GLU A 417 2.50 19.56 18.37
N ALA A 418 1.47 18.85 17.93
CA ALA A 418 0.30 19.44 17.26
C ALA A 418 -0.45 20.39 18.21
N ASP A 419 -0.62 20.02 19.49
CA ASP A 419 -1.22 20.86 20.52
C ASP A 419 -0.36 22.10 20.81
N GLU A 420 0.94 21.94 21.03
CA GLU A 420 1.91 23.04 21.23
C GLU A 420 1.91 24.04 20.04
N ARG A 421 1.52 23.61 18.84
CA ARG A 421 1.39 24.44 17.63
C ARG A 421 -0.03 25.00 17.41
N GLY A 422 -0.99 24.66 18.27
CA GLY A 422 -2.40 25.03 18.12
C GLY A 422 -3.11 24.35 16.93
N LEU A 423 -2.62 23.19 16.48
CA LEU A 423 -3.15 22.46 15.32
C LEU A 423 -3.89 21.16 15.70
N LEU A 424 -4.00 20.85 17.01
CA LEU A 424 -4.60 19.60 17.47
C LEU A 424 -6.09 19.51 17.11
N ASP A 425 -6.85 20.57 17.32
CA ASP A 425 -8.29 20.60 17.01
C ASP A 425 -8.54 20.41 15.50
N ASN A 426 -7.75 21.08 14.66
CA ASN A 426 -7.83 20.91 13.20
C ASN A 426 -7.47 19.48 12.79
N LEU A 427 -6.41 18.91 13.40
CA LEU A 427 -6.03 17.53 13.14
C LEU A 427 -7.18 16.57 13.46
N LEU A 428 -7.76 16.64 14.64
CA LEU A 428 -8.77 15.69 15.14
C LEU A 428 -10.16 15.93 14.54
N GLY A 429 -10.49 17.19 14.24
CA GLY A 429 -11.80 17.56 13.71
C GLY A 429 -11.92 17.44 12.20
N GLU A 430 -10.85 17.76 11.45
CA GLU A 430 -10.91 17.89 9.99
C GLU A 430 -9.90 17.02 9.26
N TYR A 431 -8.61 17.07 9.70
CA TYR A 431 -7.56 16.47 8.89
C TYR A 431 -7.42 14.96 9.11
N TYR A 432 -7.66 14.44 10.31
CA TYR A 432 -7.63 13.00 10.59
C TYR A 432 -8.55 12.60 11.75
N ALA A 433 -9.85 12.71 11.53
CA ALA A 433 -10.86 12.38 12.54
C ALA A 433 -10.86 10.89 12.97
N SER A 434 -10.38 10.00 12.12
CA SER A 434 -10.33 8.55 12.39
C SER A 434 -9.16 8.09 13.25
N VAL A 435 -8.22 8.96 13.64
CA VAL A 435 -7.00 8.58 14.37
C VAL A 435 -7.30 7.84 15.68
N SER A 436 -8.29 8.30 16.47
CA SER A 436 -8.69 7.64 17.72
C SER A 436 -9.17 6.21 17.49
N SER A 437 -9.90 5.98 16.41
CA SER A 437 -10.42 4.67 16.04
C SER A 437 -9.33 3.70 15.57
N ASP A 438 -8.34 4.21 14.83
CA ASP A 438 -7.21 3.43 14.36
C ASP A 438 -6.33 3.01 15.54
N LEU A 439 -6.11 3.93 16.49
CA LEU A 439 -5.39 3.62 17.73
C LEU A 439 -6.19 2.71 18.68
N ALA A 440 -7.52 2.81 18.72
CA ALA A 440 -8.37 1.88 19.47
C ALA A 440 -8.23 0.44 18.97
N PHE A 441 -8.14 0.24 17.66
CA PHE A 441 -7.83 -1.07 17.09
C PHE A 441 -6.43 -1.55 17.49
N ALA A 442 -5.41 -0.71 17.32
CA ALA A 442 -4.02 -1.04 17.60
C ALA A 442 -3.78 -1.37 19.07
N LYS A 443 -4.39 -0.61 19.99
CA LYS A 443 -4.25 -0.76 21.45
C LYS A 443 -4.68 -2.15 21.94
N ARG A 444 -5.61 -2.82 21.27
CA ARG A 444 -6.03 -4.20 21.60
C ARG A 444 -4.89 -5.23 21.55
N PHE A 445 -3.84 -4.94 20.81
CA PHE A 445 -2.69 -5.80 20.58
C PHE A 445 -1.40 -5.23 21.19
N ALA A 446 -1.50 -4.15 21.96
CA ALA A 446 -0.36 -3.53 22.61
C ALA A 446 -0.02 -4.21 23.94
N ASN A 447 1.25 -4.55 24.14
CA ASN A 447 1.78 -5.05 25.40
C ASN A 447 3.21 -4.51 25.60
N LEU A 448 3.33 -3.42 26.34
CA LEU A 448 4.60 -2.73 26.52
C LEU A 448 5.62 -3.55 27.33
N ASP A 449 5.19 -4.46 28.19
CA ASP A 449 6.11 -5.32 28.96
C ASP A 449 6.79 -6.35 28.07
N VAL A 450 6.06 -6.85 27.06
CA VAL A 450 6.67 -7.69 26.02
C VAL A 450 7.57 -6.85 25.13
N ALA A 451 7.08 -5.72 24.60
CA ALA A 451 7.82 -4.84 23.69
C ALA A 451 9.16 -4.39 24.27
N ARG A 452 9.19 -4.03 25.54
CA ARG A 452 10.40 -3.64 26.29
C ARG A 452 11.54 -4.67 26.17
N SER A 453 11.20 -5.92 25.96
CA SER A 453 12.17 -7.01 25.86
C SER A 453 12.91 -7.06 24.52
N PHE A 454 12.41 -6.36 23.50
CA PHE A 454 12.88 -6.45 22.12
C PHE A 454 13.47 -5.15 21.57
N ILE A 455 13.22 -4.03 22.23
CA ILE A 455 13.67 -2.72 21.75
C ILE A 455 14.63 -2.06 22.73
N PRO A 456 15.56 -1.20 22.26
CA PRO A 456 16.47 -0.47 23.14
C PRO A 456 15.73 0.40 24.14
N TYR A 457 16.30 0.55 25.34
CA TYR A 457 15.67 1.33 26.42
C TYR A 457 15.34 2.78 26.03
N ALA A 458 16.19 3.42 25.22
CA ALA A 458 15.93 4.78 24.72
C ALA A 458 14.69 4.84 23.82
N ALA A 459 14.49 3.84 22.95
CA ALA A 459 13.30 3.71 22.13
C ALA A 459 12.07 3.40 23.01
N PHE A 460 12.21 2.52 23.99
CA PHE A 460 11.13 2.20 24.93
C PHE A 460 10.62 3.43 25.69
N LYS A 461 11.52 4.32 26.14
CA LYS A 461 11.11 5.60 26.74
C LYS A 461 10.28 6.45 25.80
N GLN A 462 10.66 6.53 24.52
CA GLN A 462 9.92 7.27 23.50
C GLN A 462 8.53 6.67 23.26
N VAL A 463 8.43 5.34 23.17
CA VAL A 463 7.16 4.63 23.04
C VAL A 463 6.27 4.84 24.27
N SER A 464 6.84 4.80 25.48
CA SER A 464 6.10 5.09 26.71
C SER A 464 5.53 6.51 26.75
N GLN A 465 6.28 7.50 26.23
CA GLN A 465 5.78 8.85 26.03
C GLN A 465 4.66 8.91 25.00
N ASP A 466 4.78 8.15 23.89
CA ASP A 466 3.74 8.09 22.88
C ASP A 466 2.43 7.54 23.47
N VAL A 467 2.49 6.46 24.25
CA VAL A 467 1.31 5.91 24.94
C VAL A 467 0.72 6.88 25.93
N HIS A 468 1.55 7.58 26.71
CA HIS A 468 1.11 8.60 27.67
C HIS A 468 0.31 9.70 26.96
N TYR A 469 0.88 10.32 25.92
CA TYR A 469 0.21 11.40 25.20
C TYR A 469 -1.00 10.95 24.39
N VAL A 470 -0.97 9.74 23.82
CA VAL A 470 -2.17 9.15 23.19
C VAL A 470 -3.33 9.07 24.18
N ASN A 471 -3.08 8.64 25.43
CA ASN A 471 -4.11 8.58 26.47
C ASN A 471 -4.52 9.96 27.00
N GLU A 472 -3.65 10.96 26.92
CA GLU A 472 -3.92 12.34 27.35
C GLU A 472 -4.79 13.10 26.32
N TYR A 473 -4.47 12.98 25.03
CA TYR A 473 -5.12 13.77 23.99
C TYR A 473 -6.30 13.07 23.30
N LEU A 474 -6.42 11.75 23.41
CA LEU A 474 -7.45 10.99 22.70
C LEU A 474 -8.33 10.22 23.66
N THR A 475 -9.64 10.33 23.46
CA THR A 475 -10.59 9.38 24.05
C THR A 475 -10.60 8.12 23.21
N ILE A 476 -10.01 7.04 23.72
CA ILE A 476 -9.94 5.74 23.04
C ILE A 476 -10.94 4.80 23.70
N ASP A 477 -11.82 4.21 22.88
CA ASP A 477 -12.71 3.13 23.32
C ASP A 477 -11.88 1.90 23.71
N GLU A 478 -11.77 1.64 25.00
CA GLU A 478 -10.96 0.54 25.54
C GLU A 478 -11.71 -0.78 25.39
N ARG A 479 -11.33 -1.53 24.38
CA ARG A 479 -11.73 -2.93 24.30
C ARG A 479 -10.71 -3.80 25.02
N PRO A 480 -11.16 -4.84 25.75
CA PRO A 480 -10.23 -5.74 26.41
C PRO A 480 -9.28 -6.38 25.39
N PRO A 481 -8.02 -6.60 25.78
CA PRO A 481 -7.08 -7.36 24.97
C PRO A 481 -7.63 -8.75 24.62
N ASP A 482 -7.23 -9.29 23.48
CA ASP A 482 -7.55 -10.66 23.13
C ASP A 482 -6.64 -11.61 23.94
N VAL A 483 -7.25 -12.38 24.86
CA VAL A 483 -6.53 -13.26 25.79
C VAL A 483 -5.67 -14.30 25.07
N LEU A 484 -6.18 -14.86 23.95
CA LEU A 484 -5.41 -15.82 23.16
C LEU A 484 -4.21 -15.15 22.51
N TYR A 485 -4.38 -13.93 22.00
CA TYR A 485 -3.29 -13.16 21.41
C TYR A 485 -2.18 -12.86 22.42
N GLU A 486 -2.54 -12.41 23.62
CA GLU A 486 -1.59 -12.17 24.70
C GLU A 486 -0.86 -13.45 25.13
N THR A 487 -1.58 -14.56 25.27
CA THR A 487 -0.98 -15.86 25.60
C THR A 487 0.04 -16.30 24.54
N LEU A 488 -0.30 -16.16 23.26
CA LEU A 488 0.62 -16.47 22.16
C LEU A 488 1.86 -15.56 22.17
N MET A 489 1.68 -14.28 22.46
CA MET A 489 2.76 -13.31 22.55
C MET A 489 3.76 -13.64 23.66
N GLU A 490 3.27 -13.94 24.87
CA GLU A 490 4.13 -14.33 26.00
C GLU A 490 4.81 -15.69 25.77
N THR A 491 4.11 -16.65 25.16
CA THR A 491 4.68 -17.95 24.78
C THR A 491 5.81 -17.80 23.74
N LEU A 492 5.63 -16.90 22.78
CA LEU A 492 6.59 -16.66 21.70
C LEU A 492 7.83 -15.87 22.15
N LYS A 493 7.71 -15.05 23.18
CA LYS A 493 8.74 -14.14 23.67
C LYS A 493 10.10 -14.79 23.94
N PRO A 494 10.22 -15.94 24.66
CA PRO A 494 11.51 -16.60 24.89
C PRO A 494 12.19 -17.04 23.59
N SER A 495 11.44 -17.66 22.69
CA SER A 495 11.96 -18.17 21.41
C SER A 495 12.44 -17.04 20.49
N LEU A 496 11.70 -15.92 20.42
CA LEU A 496 12.12 -14.74 19.67
C LEU A 496 13.40 -14.11 20.26
N LYS A 497 13.52 -14.04 21.60
CA LYS A 497 14.73 -13.53 22.25
C LYS A 497 15.95 -14.38 21.93
N GLN A 498 15.80 -15.69 22.03
CA GLN A 498 16.86 -16.63 21.69
C GLN A 498 17.31 -16.45 20.24
N PHE A 499 16.35 -16.35 19.31
CA PHE A 499 16.65 -16.16 17.88
C PHE A 499 17.41 -14.86 17.60
N ILE A 500 17.01 -13.75 18.21
CA ILE A 500 17.66 -12.43 18.01
C ILE A 500 19.07 -12.40 18.63
N SER A 501 19.29 -13.13 19.74
CA SER A 501 20.59 -13.14 20.45
C SER A 501 21.60 -14.11 19.88
N SER A 502 21.19 -15.10 19.09
CA SER A 502 22.09 -16.08 18.48
C SER A 502 22.75 -15.52 17.22
N GLU A 503 24.05 -15.18 17.33
CA GLU A 503 24.90 -14.81 16.16
C GLU A 503 25.25 -16.01 15.27
N GLN A 504 24.87 -17.24 15.63
CA GLN A 504 25.31 -18.45 14.97
C GLN A 504 24.26 -19.10 14.09
N LYS A 505 24.70 -19.65 12.96
CA LYS A 505 23.91 -20.44 12.00
C LYS A 505 23.23 -21.64 12.66
N MET A 506 21.97 -21.81 12.35
CA MET A 506 21.04 -22.84 12.84
C MET A 506 21.55 -24.28 12.76
N LEU A 507 21.42 -25.04 13.85
CA LEU A 507 21.56 -26.49 13.95
C LEU A 507 20.21 -27.19 13.85
N VAL A 508 20.16 -28.50 13.63
CA VAL A 508 18.96 -29.29 13.27
C VAL A 508 17.77 -29.16 14.25
N ASP A 509 18.02 -28.93 15.55
CA ASP A 509 16.95 -28.68 16.55
C ASP A 509 16.18 -27.36 16.31
N GLU A 510 16.73 -26.46 15.52
CA GLU A 510 16.18 -25.15 15.20
C GLU A 510 15.04 -25.22 14.16
N VAL A 511 14.97 -26.26 13.32
CA VAL A 511 13.90 -26.43 12.32
C VAL A 511 12.55 -26.62 13.01
N THR A 512 12.48 -27.38 14.10
CA THR A 512 11.26 -27.58 14.89
C THR A 512 10.87 -26.30 15.61
N GLN A 513 11.84 -25.57 16.18
CA GLN A 513 11.60 -24.30 16.86
C GLN A 513 11.16 -23.21 15.87
N PHE A 514 11.75 -23.16 14.67
CA PHE A 514 11.34 -22.25 13.61
C PHE A 514 9.88 -22.50 13.18
N GLY A 515 9.50 -23.76 12.98
CA GLY A 515 8.11 -24.13 12.64
C GLY A 515 7.09 -23.74 13.72
N LEU A 516 7.46 -23.81 15.01
CA LEU A 516 6.62 -23.35 16.11
C LEU A 516 6.48 -21.83 16.09
N ILE A 517 7.57 -21.08 15.90
CA ILE A 517 7.55 -19.62 15.80
C ILE A 517 6.63 -19.20 14.65
N GLU A 518 6.82 -19.76 13.47
CA GLU A 518 6.01 -19.47 12.29
C GLU A 518 4.52 -19.76 12.54
N SER A 519 4.20 -20.91 13.13
CA SER A 519 2.83 -21.29 13.47
C SER A 519 2.17 -20.31 14.45
N CYS A 520 2.91 -19.86 15.47
CA CYS A 520 2.43 -18.84 16.41
C CYS A 520 2.21 -17.49 15.71
N LEU A 521 3.15 -17.04 14.89
CA LEU A 521 3.05 -15.79 14.12
C LEU A 521 1.85 -15.81 13.18
N LEU A 522 1.59 -16.94 12.49
CA LEU A 522 0.41 -17.10 11.64
C LEU A 522 -0.88 -17.08 12.44
N LYS A 523 -0.92 -17.75 13.61
CA LYS A 523 -2.10 -17.73 14.47
C LYS A 523 -2.42 -16.35 15.02
N MET A 524 -1.41 -15.60 15.46
CA MET A 524 -1.56 -14.20 15.86
C MET A 524 -2.05 -13.35 14.68
N SER A 525 -1.59 -13.63 13.48
CA SER A 525 -2.03 -12.95 12.25
C SER A 525 -3.50 -13.20 11.94
N GLN A 526 -3.99 -14.42 12.12
CA GLN A 526 -5.41 -14.77 11.98
C GLN A 526 -6.28 -14.00 12.98
N ILE A 527 -5.85 -13.89 14.25
CA ILE A 527 -6.60 -13.18 15.28
C ILE A 527 -6.74 -11.69 14.96
N ARG A 528 -5.69 -11.04 14.44
CA ARG A 528 -5.75 -9.62 14.05
C ARG A 528 -6.32 -9.38 12.64
N GLY A 529 -6.58 -10.44 11.86
CA GLY A 529 -7.21 -10.36 10.54
C GLY A 529 -6.26 -10.09 9.37
N ALA A 530 -4.94 -10.17 9.57
CA ALA A 530 -3.95 -10.08 8.48
C ALA A 530 -2.56 -10.51 8.94
N LEU A 531 -1.73 -10.93 7.99
CA LEU A 531 -0.32 -11.21 8.25
C LEU A 531 0.42 -9.95 8.75
N GLY A 532 0.09 -8.81 8.18
CA GLY A 532 0.62 -7.52 8.59
C GLY A 532 0.07 -6.35 7.81
#